data_65f54960d4b448cc00b8515d12a36126
#
_entry.id   65f54960d4b448cc00b8515d12a36126
#
_cell.length_a   1.000
_cell.length_b   1.000
_cell.length_c   1.000
_cell.angle_alpha   90.00
_cell.angle_beta   90.00
_cell.angle_gamma   90.00
#
_symmetry.space_group_name_H-M   'P 1'
#
loop_
_entity.id
_entity.type
_entity.pdbx_description
1 polymer ?
#
loop_
_entity_poly.entity_id
_entity_poly.type
_entity_poly.pdbx_seq_one_letter_code
_entity_poly.pdbx_strand_id
1 'polypeptide(L)'
;MIDIKLYKDYNTIKYIESVLEMKSMLLDGIVSKYNICKKYELNQEVKEYLYYVNDEPFYISPAFNDVKTNAEVSTLNPKFILFSAPGAAGKSSLAKYLSYRFKALYWNLAKLKLGTNSFAGSILNAVGPSEYSQFIADLNKAKTLLIVDAFDEAEIISGRKMVSSFIADISNSLQEHIAPSVFLLARTETAQYIASFCAENKIPLIHYEISFFLEDQAKEFIEKSIIPKGGKATAADTECINSYYAVVKKNITPIECQSFLGYAPVLEAIAEHIKTSKNRAKMISML
;
A
#
# COMPACT_ATOMS: atom_id res chain seq x y z
N MET A 1 32.82 -11.18 38.04
CA MET A 1 33.00 -10.69 36.68
C MET A 1 32.17 -11.53 35.70
N ILE A 2 30.87 -11.66 36.03
CA ILE A 2 29.90 -12.45 35.27
C ILE A 2 28.63 -11.60 35.31
N ASP A 3 28.39 -10.66 34.40
CA ASP A 3 27.05 -10.10 34.26
C ASP A 3 26.87 -9.07 33.14
N ILE A 4 27.96 -8.68 32.45
CA ILE A 4 27.83 -7.67 31.39
C ILE A 4 27.30 -8.29 30.10
N LYS A 5 27.50 -9.60 29.88
CA LYS A 5 27.00 -10.31 28.68
C LYS A 5 25.50 -10.57 28.73
N LEU A 6 24.98 -10.99 29.90
CA LEU A 6 23.54 -11.21 30.12
C LEU A 6 22.72 -9.91 30.07
N TYR A 7 23.29 -8.79 30.52
CA TYR A 7 22.60 -7.49 30.47
C TYR A 7 22.47 -6.92 29.05
N LYS A 8 23.43 -7.19 28.18
CA LYS A 8 23.33 -6.83 26.75
C LYS A 8 22.24 -7.65 26.05
N ASP A 9 22.17 -8.94 26.32
CA ASP A 9 21.16 -9.82 25.70
C ASP A 9 19.74 -9.48 26.18
N TYR A 10 19.56 -9.16 27.47
CA TYR A 10 18.24 -8.79 28.02
C TYR A 10 17.72 -7.46 27.48
N ASN A 11 18.56 -6.44 27.36
CA ASN A 11 18.16 -5.15 26.75
C ASN A 11 17.96 -5.26 25.25
N THR A 12 18.70 -6.12 24.56
CA THR A 12 18.52 -6.40 23.13
C THR A 12 17.24 -7.19 22.91
N ILE A 13 16.93 -8.17 23.75
CA ILE A 13 15.66 -8.92 23.70
C ILE A 13 14.47 -7.99 23.99
N LYS A 14 14.56 -7.14 25.02
CA LYS A 14 13.52 -6.18 25.37
C LYS A 14 13.34 -5.08 24.31
N TYR A 15 14.41 -4.67 23.65
CA TYR A 15 14.36 -3.77 22.49
C TYR A 15 13.74 -4.49 21.27
N ILE A 16 14.09 -5.74 21.03
CA ILE A 16 13.50 -6.58 19.99
C ILE A 16 12.01 -6.86 20.30
N GLU A 17 11.66 -7.16 21.55
CA GLU A 17 10.27 -7.30 22.00
C GLU A 17 9.49 -5.99 21.88
N SER A 18 10.08 -4.83 22.22
CA SER A 18 9.43 -3.52 22.06
C SER A 18 9.30 -3.10 20.59
N VAL A 19 10.18 -3.56 19.72
CA VAL A 19 10.07 -3.39 18.25
C VAL A 19 9.06 -4.39 17.66
N LEU A 20 8.94 -5.59 18.24
CA LEU A 20 7.91 -6.58 17.86
C LEU A 20 6.53 -6.25 18.45
N GLU A 21 6.45 -5.47 19.54
CA GLU A 21 5.21 -4.92 20.09
C GLU A 21 4.70 -3.66 19.37
N MET A 22 5.35 -3.19 18.32
CA MET A 22 4.67 -2.33 17.33
C MET A 22 3.58 -3.19 16.69
N LYS A 23 2.37 -3.10 17.25
CA LYS A 23 1.21 -3.88 16.81
C LYS A 23 1.01 -3.67 15.32
N SER A 24 1.47 -4.63 14.51
CA SER A 24 1.15 -4.63 13.09
C SER A 24 -0.36 -4.71 12.95
N MET A 25 -0.96 -3.70 12.34
CA MET A 25 -2.39 -3.69 12.06
C MET A 25 -2.66 -4.48 10.79
N LEU A 26 -3.76 -5.23 10.77
CA LEU A 26 -4.25 -5.83 9.54
C LEU A 26 -5.07 -4.79 8.76
N LEU A 27 -5.00 -4.86 7.44
CA LEU A 27 -5.73 -3.95 6.56
C LEU A 27 -7.23 -3.90 6.86
N ASP A 28 -7.84 -5.03 7.20
CA ASP A 28 -9.26 -5.11 7.55
C ASP A 28 -9.62 -4.26 8.77
N GLY A 29 -8.75 -4.16 9.75
CA GLY A 29 -8.93 -3.27 10.91
C GLY A 29 -8.87 -1.79 10.53
N ILE A 30 -8.02 -1.42 9.56
CA ILE A 30 -7.89 -0.04 9.08
C ILE A 30 -9.12 0.38 8.28
N VAL A 31 -9.64 -0.51 7.44
CA VAL A 31 -10.67 -0.18 6.44
C VAL A 31 -12.05 -0.76 6.72
N SER A 32 -12.27 -1.41 7.86
CA SER A 32 -13.53 -2.07 8.23
C SER A 32 -14.76 -1.16 8.23
N LYS A 33 -14.56 0.14 8.42
CA LYS A 33 -15.64 1.15 8.44
C LYS A 33 -16.08 1.63 7.06
N TYR A 34 -15.37 1.24 6.00
CA TYR A 34 -15.70 1.69 4.65
C TYR A 34 -16.65 0.71 3.97
N ASN A 35 -17.63 1.28 3.27
CA ASN A 35 -18.61 0.55 2.48
C ASN A 35 -18.25 0.59 0.98
N ILE A 36 -18.99 -0.17 0.17
CA ILE A 36 -18.90 -0.07 -1.28
C ILE A 36 -19.35 1.32 -1.71
N CYS A 37 -18.50 1.99 -2.49
CA CYS A 37 -18.68 3.36 -2.91
C CYS A 37 -19.68 3.50 -4.05
N LYS A 38 -20.30 4.68 -4.13
CA LYS A 38 -21.01 5.12 -5.33
C LYS A 38 -19.99 5.32 -6.46
N LYS A 39 -20.27 4.74 -7.63
CA LYS A 39 -19.50 4.97 -8.86
C LYS A 39 -20.06 6.14 -9.64
N TYR A 40 -19.19 6.82 -10.34
CA TYR A 40 -19.47 7.87 -11.30
C TYR A 40 -19.16 7.38 -12.72
N GLU A 41 -19.88 7.86 -13.70
CA GLU A 41 -19.51 7.68 -15.09
C GLU A 41 -18.31 8.59 -15.41
N LEU A 42 -17.29 8.03 -16.03
CA LEU A 42 -16.04 8.78 -16.30
C LEU A 42 -15.90 9.02 -17.80
N ASN A 43 -15.45 10.22 -18.17
CA ASN A 43 -15.06 10.54 -19.52
C ASN A 43 -13.93 9.62 -20.00
N GLN A 44 -13.94 9.26 -21.28
CA GLN A 44 -12.99 8.29 -21.86
C GLN A 44 -11.54 8.81 -21.79
N GLU A 45 -11.33 10.10 -21.99
CA GLU A 45 -10.01 10.73 -22.06
C GLU A 45 -9.19 10.60 -20.77
N VAL A 46 -9.87 10.49 -19.61
CA VAL A 46 -9.19 10.39 -18.32
C VAL A 46 -8.91 8.95 -17.90
N LYS A 47 -9.50 7.96 -18.56
CA LYS A 47 -9.45 6.54 -18.15
C LYS A 47 -8.05 5.92 -18.21
N GLU A 48 -7.09 6.57 -18.79
CA GLU A 48 -5.69 6.13 -18.78
C GLU A 48 -5.03 6.29 -17.39
N TYR A 49 -5.48 7.25 -16.59
CA TYR A 49 -4.89 7.57 -15.29
C TYR A 49 -5.89 7.66 -14.14
N LEU A 50 -7.21 7.79 -14.44
CA LEU A 50 -8.28 7.89 -13.46
C LEU A 50 -9.40 6.92 -13.84
N TYR A 51 -9.54 5.80 -13.09
CA TYR A 51 -10.46 4.72 -13.43
C TYR A 51 -10.86 3.89 -12.22
N TYR A 52 -11.84 3.00 -12.41
CA TYR A 52 -12.21 1.97 -11.45
C TYR A 52 -11.53 0.65 -11.81
N VAL A 53 -10.90 0.00 -10.83
CA VAL A 53 -10.36 -1.36 -11.01
C VAL A 53 -11.54 -2.33 -11.04
N ASN A 54 -11.75 -3.04 -12.14
CA ASN A 54 -12.90 -3.92 -12.33
C ASN A 54 -12.55 -5.38 -12.03
N ASP A 55 -11.33 -5.81 -12.33
CA ASP A 55 -10.87 -7.16 -12.07
C ASP A 55 -10.14 -7.24 -10.73
N GLU A 56 -10.35 -8.34 -10.01
CA GLU A 56 -9.65 -8.59 -8.77
C GLU A 56 -8.13 -8.68 -9.00
N PRO A 57 -7.34 -7.75 -8.43
CA PRO A 57 -5.90 -7.79 -8.58
C PRO A 57 -5.31 -8.92 -7.73
N PHE A 58 -4.15 -9.42 -8.14
CA PHE A 58 -3.35 -10.26 -7.26
C PHE A 58 -2.89 -9.41 -6.06
N TYR A 59 -3.30 -9.84 -4.87
CA TYR A 59 -2.98 -9.12 -3.65
C TYR A 59 -2.88 -10.07 -2.45
N ILE A 60 -1.83 -9.90 -1.67
CA ILE A 60 -1.66 -10.46 -0.33
C ILE A 60 -1.54 -9.28 0.62
N SER A 61 -2.33 -9.26 1.67
CA SER A 61 -2.32 -8.16 2.63
C SER A 61 -1.07 -8.23 3.49
N PRO A 62 -0.15 -7.26 3.41
CA PRO A 62 0.96 -7.13 4.36
C PRO A 62 0.44 -6.65 5.72
N ALA A 63 1.33 -6.62 6.71
CA ALA A 63 1.10 -5.91 7.94
C ALA A 63 1.37 -4.39 7.75
N PHE A 64 0.77 -3.57 8.62
CA PHE A 64 0.91 -2.11 8.61
C PHE A 64 1.38 -1.63 9.97
N ASN A 65 2.35 -0.73 9.98
CA ASN A 65 2.81 -0.03 11.18
C ASN A 65 2.17 1.34 11.23
N ASP A 66 1.67 1.73 12.39
CA ASP A 66 1.20 3.10 12.64
C ASP A 66 2.42 4.03 12.78
N VAL A 67 2.55 4.98 11.87
CA VAL A 67 3.61 6.00 11.91
C VAL A 67 3.11 7.17 12.74
N LYS A 68 3.57 7.24 14.00
CA LYS A 68 3.29 8.39 14.86
C LYS A 68 3.96 9.62 14.26
N THR A 69 3.15 10.51 13.71
CA THR A 69 3.63 11.84 13.30
C THR A 69 3.83 12.68 14.56
N ASN A 70 4.96 13.36 14.69
CA ASN A 70 5.29 14.25 15.83
C ASN A 70 4.39 15.50 15.93
N ALA A 71 3.39 15.62 15.09
CA ALA A 71 2.43 16.68 15.17
C ALA A 71 1.23 16.22 16.02
N GLU A 72 0.92 16.96 17.05
CA GLU A 72 -0.37 16.94 17.77
C GLU A 72 -1.54 17.32 16.85
N VAL A 73 -1.47 16.96 15.57
CA VAL A 73 -2.58 17.15 14.65
C VAL A 73 -3.61 16.14 15.05
N SER A 74 -4.71 16.64 15.57
CA SER A 74 -5.86 15.87 16.03
C SER A 74 -6.19 14.74 15.04
N THR A 75 -5.93 13.50 15.45
CA THR A 75 -6.37 12.29 14.75
C THR A 75 -7.88 12.08 14.84
N LEU A 76 -8.60 13.00 15.49
CA LEU A 76 -10.03 12.88 15.76
C LEU A 76 -10.88 12.90 14.48
N ASN A 77 -10.45 13.58 13.44
CA ASN A 77 -11.15 13.58 12.14
C ASN A 77 -10.15 13.75 10.99
N PRO A 78 -9.41 12.70 10.62
CA PRO A 78 -8.42 12.79 9.55
C PRO A 78 -9.09 12.99 8.18
N LYS A 79 -8.48 13.84 7.34
CA LYS A 79 -8.88 14.03 5.94
C LYS A 79 -8.34 12.91 5.04
N PHE A 80 -7.12 12.47 5.35
CA PHE A 80 -6.36 11.53 4.55
C PHE A 80 -5.94 10.30 5.34
N ILE A 81 -5.83 9.18 4.64
CA ILE A 81 -5.01 8.05 5.05
C ILE A 81 -3.83 7.98 4.09
N LEU A 82 -2.62 8.09 4.62
CA LEU A 82 -1.38 7.96 3.87
C LEU A 82 -0.80 6.56 4.10
N PHE A 83 -0.52 5.85 3.03
CA PHE A 83 0.23 4.61 3.05
C PHE A 83 1.61 4.85 2.45
N SER A 84 2.65 4.53 3.19
CA SER A 84 4.03 4.59 2.72
C SER A 84 4.68 3.22 2.65
N ALA A 85 5.63 3.08 1.77
CA ALA A 85 6.50 1.91 1.71
C ALA A 85 7.75 2.19 0.87
N PRO A 86 8.81 1.41 1.02
CA PRO A 86 9.93 1.36 0.09
C PRO A 86 9.49 1.05 -1.35
N GLY A 87 10.40 1.23 -2.31
CA GLY A 87 10.15 0.82 -3.70
C GLY A 87 9.79 -0.66 -3.79
N ALA A 88 8.90 -1.02 -4.70
CA ALA A 88 8.46 -2.39 -4.99
C ALA A 88 7.85 -3.18 -3.79
N ALA A 89 7.46 -2.51 -2.70
CA ALA A 89 6.82 -3.13 -1.54
C ALA A 89 5.29 -3.25 -1.67
N GLY A 90 4.74 -3.26 -2.88
CA GLY A 90 3.32 -3.56 -3.12
C GLY A 90 2.34 -2.39 -2.99
N LYS A 91 2.78 -1.11 -2.94
CA LYS A 91 1.90 0.07 -2.86
C LYS A 91 0.81 0.08 -3.93
N SER A 92 1.19 -0.02 -5.19
CA SER A 92 0.23 0.00 -6.30
C SER A 92 -0.69 -1.21 -6.32
N SER A 93 -0.23 -2.36 -5.81
CA SER A 93 -1.07 -3.55 -5.61
C SER A 93 -2.13 -3.28 -4.53
N LEU A 94 -1.74 -2.67 -3.41
CA LEU A 94 -2.66 -2.23 -2.36
C LEU A 94 -3.67 -1.21 -2.92
N ALA A 95 -3.21 -0.20 -3.65
CA ALA A 95 -4.07 0.84 -4.23
C ALA A 95 -5.14 0.24 -5.15
N LYS A 96 -4.74 -0.68 -6.04
CA LYS A 96 -5.67 -1.38 -6.94
C LYS A 96 -6.61 -2.30 -6.18
N TYR A 97 -6.12 -3.02 -5.15
CA TYR A 97 -6.96 -3.87 -4.31
C TYR A 97 -8.04 -3.06 -3.58
N LEU A 98 -7.67 -1.92 -2.97
CA LEU A 98 -8.63 -1.03 -2.32
C LEU A 98 -9.66 -0.47 -3.31
N SER A 99 -9.22 -0.06 -4.50
CA SER A 99 -10.11 0.40 -5.57
C SER A 99 -11.11 -0.70 -5.97
N TYR A 100 -10.64 -1.92 -6.19
CA TYR A 100 -11.50 -3.07 -6.51
C TYR A 100 -12.49 -3.37 -5.38
N ARG A 101 -11.98 -3.51 -4.14
CA ARG A 101 -12.77 -3.91 -2.96
C ARG A 101 -13.89 -2.93 -2.65
N PHE A 102 -13.61 -1.63 -2.68
CA PHE A 102 -14.56 -0.58 -2.33
C PHE A 102 -15.28 0.05 -3.52
N LYS A 103 -14.95 -0.34 -4.75
CA LYS A 103 -15.37 0.37 -5.97
C LYS A 103 -14.94 1.85 -5.93
N ALA A 104 -13.79 2.10 -5.32
CA ALA A 104 -13.22 3.43 -5.19
C ALA A 104 -12.57 3.90 -6.50
N LEU A 105 -12.57 5.20 -6.72
CA LEU A 105 -11.90 5.79 -7.86
C LEU A 105 -10.37 5.72 -7.66
N TYR A 106 -9.65 5.09 -8.58
CA TYR A 106 -8.19 4.97 -8.57
C TYR A 106 -7.57 6.01 -9.48
N TRP A 107 -6.63 6.77 -8.94
CA TRP A 107 -5.90 7.82 -9.65
C TRP A 107 -4.41 7.52 -9.63
N ASN A 108 -3.86 7.24 -10.80
CA ASN A 108 -2.43 7.04 -10.99
C ASN A 108 -1.77 8.33 -11.46
N LEU A 109 -0.91 8.92 -10.64
CA LEU A 109 -0.22 10.16 -10.93
C LEU A 109 1.08 9.99 -11.74
N ALA A 110 1.52 8.75 -12.03
CA ALA A 110 2.84 8.45 -12.60
C ALA A 110 3.17 9.19 -13.91
N LYS A 111 2.15 9.60 -14.66
CA LYS A 111 2.33 10.29 -15.95
C LYS A 111 1.75 11.71 -15.95
N LEU A 112 1.30 12.18 -14.80
CA LEU A 112 0.63 13.46 -14.70
C LEU A 112 1.61 14.55 -14.27
N LYS A 113 1.56 15.67 -14.96
CA LYS A 113 2.20 16.90 -14.52
C LYS A 113 1.22 17.65 -13.63
N LEU A 114 1.51 17.70 -12.34
CA LEU A 114 0.71 18.44 -11.38
C LEU A 114 0.92 19.94 -11.55
N GLY A 115 -0.14 20.71 -11.36
CA GLY A 115 -0.15 22.17 -11.36
C GLY A 115 -1.15 22.70 -10.35
N THR A 116 -1.33 23.99 -10.29
CA THR A 116 -2.35 24.63 -9.46
C THR A 116 -3.74 24.19 -9.94
N ASN A 117 -4.63 23.86 -9.00
CA ASN A 117 -5.98 23.34 -9.24
C ASN A 117 -6.04 22.02 -10.06
N SER A 118 -4.94 21.25 -10.07
CA SER A 118 -4.92 19.97 -10.78
C SER A 118 -5.96 18.98 -10.27
N PHE A 119 -6.25 18.99 -8.96
CA PHE A 119 -7.29 18.15 -8.40
C PHE A 119 -8.68 18.52 -8.96
N ALA A 120 -9.09 19.77 -8.76
CA ALA A 120 -10.41 20.21 -9.17
C ALA A 120 -10.61 20.08 -10.70
N GLY A 121 -9.60 20.48 -11.49
CA GLY A 121 -9.64 20.37 -12.95
C GLY A 121 -9.73 18.93 -13.44
N SER A 122 -8.96 18.02 -12.87
CA SER A 122 -8.99 16.61 -13.28
C SER A 122 -10.30 15.92 -12.90
N ILE A 123 -10.84 16.18 -11.71
CA ILE A 123 -12.14 15.62 -11.32
C ILE A 123 -13.25 16.20 -12.18
N LEU A 124 -13.25 17.52 -12.43
CA LEU A 124 -14.22 18.16 -13.31
C LEU A 124 -14.21 17.55 -14.73
N ASN A 125 -13.02 17.33 -15.28
CA ASN A 125 -12.86 16.66 -16.57
C ASN A 125 -13.31 15.19 -16.54
N ALA A 126 -13.14 14.51 -15.39
CA ALA A 126 -13.46 13.11 -15.25
C ALA A 126 -14.96 12.84 -15.16
N VAL A 127 -15.67 13.56 -14.28
CA VAL A 127 -17.10 13.31 -14.02
C VAL A 127 -18.02 14.28 -14.73
N GLY A 128 -17.49 15.34 -15.32
CA GLY A 128 -18.23 16.40 -15.99
C GLY A 128 -18.79 17.47 -15.02
N PRO A 129 -19.14 18.66 -15.56
CA PRO A 129 -19.58 19.81 -14.76
C PRO A 129 -20.85 19.53 -13.93
N SER A 130 -21.79 18.74 -14.46
CA SER A 130 -23.04 18.41 -13.79
C SER A 130 -22.86 17.56 -12.54
N GLU A 131 -21.87 16.65 -12.53
CA GLU A 131 -21.62 15.70 -11.45
C GLU A 131 -20.55 16.15 -10.46
N TYR A 132 -19.75 17.17 -10.82
CA TYR A 132 -18.61 17.60 -10.01
C TYR A 132 -18.98 17.96 -8.58
N SER A 133 -19.99 18.81 -8.39
CA SER A 133 -20.43 19.25 -7.05
C SER A 133 -20.94 18.06 -6.21
N GLN A 134 -21.67 17.13 -6.85
CA GLN A 134 -22.15 15.94 -6.18
C GLN A 134 -20.99 14.98 -5.83
N PHE A 135 -19.99 14.84 -6.69
CA PHE A 135 -18.79 14.04 -6.42
C PHE A 135 -18.06 14.57 -5.17
N ILE A 136 -17.82 15.88 -5.09
CA ILE A 136 -17.17 16.51 -3.93
C ILE A 136 -18.01 16.31 -2.65
N ALA A 137 -19.34 16.48 -2.75
CA ALA A 137 -20.24 16.25 -1.61
C ALA A 137 -20.23 14.77 -1.15
N ASP A 138 -20.18 13.83 -2.07
CA ASP A 138 -20.11 12.39 -1.75
C ASP A 138 -18.73 12.00 -1.21
N LEU A 139 -17.66 12.64 -1.66
CA LEU A 139 -16.31 12.48 -1.12
C LEU A 139 -16.25 12.99 0.33
N ASN A 140 -16.81 14.16 0.62
CA ASN A 140 -16.91 14.70 1.99
C ASN A 140 -17.69 13.77 2.93
N LYS A 141 -18.70 13.07 2.42
CA LYS A 141 -19.54 12.12 3.19
C LYS A 141 -19.02 10.69 3.18
N ALA A 142 -17.82 10.45 2.63
CA ALA A 142 -17.23 9.13 2.42
C ALA A 142 -18.17 8.12 1.70
N LYS A 143 -19.09 8.62 0.86
CA LYS A 143 -19.94 7.81 -0.02
C LYS A 143 -19.21 7.40 -1.29
N THR A 144 -18.15 8.10 -1.64
CA THR A 144 -17.15 7.70 -2.63
C THR A 144 -15.76 7.83 -2.01
N LEU A 145 -14.81 7.06 -2.51
CA LEU A 145 -13.42 7.10 -2.08
C LEU A 145 -12.52 7.41 -3.29
N LEU A 146 -11.45 8.13 -3.03
CA LEU A 146 -10.40 8.41 -3.99
C LEU A 146 -9.09 7.80 -3.50
N ILE A 147 -8.48 6.98 -4.33
CA ILE A 147 -7.19 6.35 -4.06
C ILE A 147 -6.17 6.93 -5.01
N VAL A 148 -5.21 7.66 -4.47
CA VAL A 148 -4.20 8.41 -5.24
C VAL A 148 -2.86 7.74 -5.06
N ASP A 149 -2.31 7.22 -6.14
CA ASP A 149 -1.07 6.45 -6.19
C ASP A 149 0.02 7.17 -7.00
N ALA A 150 1.26 6.78 -6.81
CA ALA A 150 2.41 7.24 -7.58
C ALA A 150 2.80 8.72 -7.33
N PHE A 151 2.71 9.17 -6.08
CA PHE A 151 3.14 10.53 -5.71
C PHE A 151 4.64 10.77 -5.92
N ASP A 152 5.46 9.75 -5.78
CA ASP A 152 6.91 9.83 -6.00
C ASP A 152 7.24 10.09 -7.48
N GLU A 153 6.53 9.47 -8.41
CA GLU A 153 6.66 9.74 -9.83
C GLU A 153 6.17 11.16 -10.19
N ALA A 154 5.06 11.57 -9.62
CA ALA A 154 4.53 12.91 -9.80
C ALA A 154 5.46 13.99 -9.20
N GLU A 155 6.11 13.72 -8.08
CA GLU A 155 7.13 14.59 -7.47
C GLU A 155 8.33 14.81 -8.41
N ILE A 156 8.80 13.73 -9.06
CA ILE A 156 9.91 13.81 -10.04
C ILE A 156 9.53 14.68 -11.23
N ILE A 157 8.30 14.55 -11.73
CA ILE A 157 7.83 15.30 -12.93
C ILE A 157 7.51 16.76 -12.61
N SER A 158 6.90 17.02 -11.47
CA SER A 158 6.28 18.32 -11.16
C SER A 158 7.00 19.11 -10.06
N GLY A 159 7.82 18.43 -9.25
CA GLY A 159 8.50 18.96 -8.07
C GLY A 159 7.61 19.02 -6.83
N ARG A 160 8.26 19.06 -5.65
CA ARG A 160 7.61 19.04 -4.33
C ARG A 160 6.55 20.10 -4.13
N LYS A 161 6.80 21.32 -4.61
CA LYS A 161 5.84 22.43 -4.50
C LYS A 161 4.50 22.12 -5.16
N MET A 162 4.50 21.41 -6.29
CA MET A 162 3.27 21.06 -6.98
C MET A 162 2.54 19.91 -6.27
N VAL A 163 3.28 18.97 -5.68
CA VAL A 163 2.70 17.95 -4.79
C VAL A 163 2.01 18.59 -3.59
N SER A 164 2.65 19.56 -2.94
CA SER A 164 2.04 20.32 -1.83
C SER A 164 0.78 21.08 -2.27
N SER A 165 0.83 21.75 -3.41
CA SER A 165 -0.35 22.43 -3.96
C SER A 165 -1.50 21.45 -4.22
N PHE A 166 -1.21 20.30 -4.76
CA PHE A 166 -2.20 19.26 -5.04
C PHE A 166 -2.85 18.73 -3.75
N ILE A 167 -2.06 18.45 -2.71
CA ILE A 167 -2.56 18.05 -1.39
C ILE A 167 -3.43 19.16 -0.78
N ALA A 168 -3.01 20.42 -0.90
CA ALA A 168 -3.79 21.57 -0.42
C ALA A 168 -5.13 21.69 -1.17
N ASP A 169 -5.14 21.52 -2.50
CA ASP A 169 -6.36 21.55 -3.32
C ASP A 169 -7.36 20.46 -2.87
N ILE A 170 -6.89 19.24 -2.63
CA ILE A 170 -7.74 18.16 -2.10
C ILE A 170 -8.26 18.55 -0.72
N SER A 171 -7.37 18.98 0.19
CA SER A 171 -7.73 19.35 1.56
C SER A 171 -8.79 20.49 1.60
N ASN A 172 -8.68 21.47 0.71
CA ASN A 172 -9.64 22.54 0.60
C ASN A 172 -11.00 22.08 0.09
N SER A 173 -11.03 21.03 -0.74
CA SER A 173 -12.28 20.43 -1.21
C SER A 173 -12.95 19.54 -0.14
N LEU A 174 -12.20 19.12 0.89
CA LEU A 174 -12.66 18.26 1.99
C LEU A 174 -12.96 19.05 3.28
N GLN A 175 -13.58 20.21 3.19
CA GLN A 175 -13.85 21.04 4.38
C GLN A 175 -14.94 20.46 5.29
N GLU A 176 -15.93 19.78 4.72
CA GLU A 176 -17.07 19.20 5.41
C GLU A 176 -16.94 17.66 5.59
N HIS A 177 -15.71 17.14 5.55
CA HIS A 177 -15.49 15.70 5.62
C HIS A 177 -15.92 15.12 6.98
N ILE A 178 -16.54 13.95 6.94
CA ILE A 178 -16.99 13.21 8.14
C ILE A 178 -16.09 12.00 8.46
N ALA A 179 -15.33 11.55 7.50
CA ALA A 179 -14.34 10.47 7.61
C ALA A 179 -13.29 10.60 6.49
N PRO A 180 -12.10 10.01 6.62
CA PRO A 180 -11.13 9.98 5.54
C PRO A 180 -11.73 9.36 4.29
N SER A 181 -11.68 10.07 3.19
CA SER A 181 -12.21 9.61 1.90
C SER A 181 -11.15 9.61 0.79
N VAL A 182 -9.96 10.08 1.10
CA VAL A 182 -8.83 10.10 0.18
C VAL A 182 -7.67 9.32 0.78
N PHE A 183 -7.24 8.28 0.06
CA PHE A 183 -6.11 7.44 0.42
C PHE A 183 -4.94 7.80 -0.48
N LEU A 184 -3.81 8.14 0.12
CA LEU A 184 -2.59 8.58 -0.55
C LEU A 184 -1.56 7.46 -0.45
N LEU A 185 -0.91 7.12 -1.55
CA LEU A 185 0.17 6.12 -1.57
C LEU A 185 1.44 6.74 -2.15
N ALA A 186 2.52 6.67 -1.38
CA ALA A 186 3.81 7.24 -1.74
C ALA A 186 4.98 6.40 -1.24
N ARG A 187 6.17 6.58 -1.83
CA ARG A 187 7.39 6.04 -1.23
C ARG A 187 7.68 6.74 0.10
N THR A 188 8.45 6.07 0.95
CA THR A 188 8.74 6.54 2.32
C THR A 188 9.19 7.99 2.35
N GLU A 189 10.10 8.41 1.48
CA GLU A 189 10.63 9.78 1.44
C GLU A 189 9.56 10.81 1.05
N THR A 190 8.81 10.55 -0.03
CA THR A 190 7.72 11.43 -0.46
C THR A 190 6.59 11.45 0.57
N ALA A 191 6.29 10.33 1.21
CA ALA A 191 5.30 10.24 2.27
C ALA A 191 5.70 11.07 3.50
N GLN A 192 6.97 11.04 3.91
CA GLN A 192 7.49 11.90 4.99
C GLN A 192 7.32 13.39 4.63
N TYR A 193 7.61 13.75 3.38
CA TYR A 193 7.39 15.12 2.92
C TYR A 193 5.90 15.52 2.97
N ILE A 194 5.00 14.66 2.49
CA ILE A 194 3.54 14.88 2.56
C ILE A 194 3.09 15.03 4.01
N ALA A 195 3.55 14.13 4.90
CA ALA A 195 3.19 14.18 6.32
C ALA A 195 3.68 15.47 6.99
N SER A 196 4.91 15.91 6.70
CA SER A 196 5.45 17.18 7.21
C SER A 196 4.65 18.38 6.71
N PHE A 197 4.33 18.43 5.42
CA PHE A 197 3.48 19.47 4.86
C PHE A 197 2.08 19.51 5.50
N CYS A 198 1.46 18.35 5.70
CA CYS A 198 0.16 18.26 6.37
C CYS A 198 0.25 18.76 7.82
N ALA A 199 1.30 18.42 8.55
CA ALA A 199 1.52 18.88 9.92
C ALA A 199 1.69 20.41 9.99
N GLU A 200 2.54 21.00 9.15
CA GLU A 200 2.78 22.45 9.07
C GLU A 200 1.48 23.23 8.74
N ASN A 201 0.63 22.67 7.90
CA ASN A 201 -0.63 23.28 7.48
C ASN A 201 -1.85 22.83 8.28
N LYS A 202 -1.67 22.11 9.39
CA LYS A 202 -2.72 21.60 10.27
C LYS A 202 -3.78 20.77 9.52
N ILE A 203 -3.35 20.00 8.51
CA ILE A 203 -4.21 19.08 7.76
C ILE A 203 -4.18 17.72 8.48
N PRO A 204 -5.32 17.26 9.02
CA PRO A 204 -5.36 15.98 9.76
C PRO A 204 -5.09 14.79 8.84
N LEU A 205 -4.15 13.93 9.26
CA LEU A 205 -3.66 12.79 8.49
C LEU A 205 -3.42 11.60 9.42
N ILE A 206 -3.79 10.39 8.98
CA ILE A 206 -3.30 9.14 9.54
C ILE A 206 -2.25 8.57 8.60
N HIS A 207 -1.12 8.12 9.12
CA HIS A 207 -0.02 7.56 8.33
C HIS A 207 0.27 6.13 8.75
N TYR A 208 0.19 5.21 7.80
CA TYR A 208 0.56 3.80 7.94
C TYR A 208 1.73 3.48 7.02
N GLU A 209 2.69 2.71 7.55
CA GLU A 209 3.77 2.15 6.76
C GLU A 209 3.48 0.69 6.45
N ILE A 210 3.57 0.32 5.18
CA ILE A 210 3.45 -1.06 4.71
C ILE A 210 4.72 -1.79 5.12
N SER A 211 4.56 -2.84 5.93
CA SER A 211 5.65 -3.71 6.36
C SER A 211 6.01 -4.74 5.29
N PHE A 212 7.19 -5.31 5.41
CA PHE A 212 7.52 -6.54 4.69
C PHE A 212 6.56 -7.67 5.08
N PHE A 213 6.34 -8.61 4.18
CA PHE A 213 5.52 -9.77 4.48
C PHE A 213 6.09 -10.57 5.66
N LEU A 214 5.23 -11.00 6.55
CA LEU A 214 5.55 -12.01 7.55
C LEU A 214 5.71 -13.38 6.87
N GLU A 215 6.33 -14.35 7.56
CA GLU A 215 6.64 -15.66 6.98
C GLU A 215 5.42 -16.34 6.34
N ASP A 216 4.27 -16.36 7.04
CA ASP A 216 3.05 -16.97 6.52
C ASP A 216 2.50 -16.23 5.29
N GLN A 217 2.53 -14.91 5.30
CA GLN A 217 2.13 -14.07 4.17
C GLN A 217 3.06 -14.26 2.96
N ALA A 218 4.36 -14.37 3.22
CA ALA A 218 5.36 -14.61 2.17
C ALA A 218 5.17 -15.99 1.52
N LYS A 219 4.90 -17.02 2.32
CA LYS A 219 4.57 -18.36 1.81
C LYS A 219 3.27 -18.36 1.02
N GLU A 220 2.23 -17.67 1.51
CA GLU A 220 0.97 -17.47 0.78
C GLU A 220 1.18 -16.76 -0.55
N PHE A 221 2.05 -15.73 -0.58
CA PHE A 221 2.42 -15.02 -1.80
C PHE A 221 3.04 -15.95 -2.83
N ILE A 222 4.04 -16.75 -2.42
CA ILE A 222 4.69 -17.72 -3.31
C ILE A 222 3.66 -18.76 -3.78
N GLU A 223 2.86 -19.31 -2.86
CA GLU A 223 1.84 -20.31 -3.18
C GLU A 223 0.86 -19.78 -4.23
N LYS A 224 0.24 -18.64 -3.99
CA LYS A 224 -0.71 -18.03 -4.96
C LYS A 224 -0.03 -17.65 -6.29
N SER A 225 1.28 -17.34 -6.26
CA SER A 225 2.03 -17.03 -7.48
C SER A 225 2.31 -18.26 -8.34
N ILE A 226 2.55 -19.43 -7.74
CA ILE A 226 2.86 -20.67 -8.48
C ILE A 226 1.64 -21.41 -8.97
N ILE A 227 0.47 -21.16 -8.40
CA ILE A 227 -0.77 -21.84 -8.72
C ILE A 227 -1.53 -21.08 -9.81
N PRO A 228 -2.06 -21.75 -10.85
CA PRO A 228 -2.95 -21.13 -11.82
C PRO A 228 -4.22 -20.59 -11.13
N LYS A 229 -4.77 -19.52 -11.65
CA LYS A 229 -6.00 -18.89 -11.11
C LYS A 229 -7.13 -19.94 -10.97
N GLY A 230 -7.61 -20.13 -9.74
CA GLY A 230 -8.64 -21.13 -9.41
C GLY A 230 -8.12 -22.53 -9.05
N GLY A 231 -6.80 -22.76 -9.11
CA GLY A 231 -6.17 -24.00 -8.64
C GLY A 231 -6.03 -24.06 -7.12
N LYS A 232 -5.57 -25.20 -6.62
CA LYS A 232 -5.19 -25.40 -5.22
C LYS A 232 -3.74 -25.87 -5.13
N ALA A 233 -3.03 -25.43 -4.08
CA ALA A 233 -1.70 -25.94 -3.77
C ALA A 233 -1.75 -27.45 -3.51
N THR A 234 -0.76 -28.15 -3.99
CA THR A 234 -0.54 -29.55 -3.65
C THR A 234 0.38 -29.66 -2.42
N ALA A 235 0.39 -30.81 -1.73
CA ALA A 235 1.32 -31.05 -0.64
C ALA A 235 2.80 -30.88 -1.08
N ALA A 236 3.12 -31.27 -2.32
CA ALA A 236 4.44 -31.09 -2.90
C ALA A 236 4.80 -29.61 -3.10
N ASP A 237 3.82 -28.75 -3.44
CA ASP A 237 4.01 -27.30 -3.54
C ASP A 237 4.39 -26.71 -2.19
N THR A 238 3.62 -27.05 -1.16
CA THR A 238 3.83 -26.58 0.20
C THR A 238 5.18 -27.05 0.75
N GLU A 239 5.55 -28.31 0.51
CA GLU A 239 6.85 -28.86 0.92
C GLU A 239 8.01 -28.15 0.22
N CYS A 240 7.89 -27.88 -1.09
CA CYS A 240 8.88 -27.16 -1.87
C CYS A 240 9.07 -25.73 -1.32
N ILE A 241 7.99 -24.99 -1.07
CA ILE A 241 8.03 -23.63 -0.49
C ILE A 241 8.71 -23.65 0.88
N ASN A 242 8.34 -24.57 1.75
CA ASN A 242 8.92 -24.68 3.09
C ASN A 242 10.41 -25.00 3.03
N SER A 243 10.84 -25.88 2.11
CA SER A 243 12.24 -26.24 1.92
C SER A 243 13.08 -25.05 1.45
N TYR A 244 12.58 -24.26 0.48
CA TYR A 244 13.25 -23.04 0.05
C TYR A 244 13.38 -22.04 1.20
N TYR A 245 12.29 -21.80 1.93
CA TYR A 245 12.27 -20.90 3.06
C TYR A 245 13.28 -21.28 4.13
N ALA A 246 13.35 -22.57 4.48
CA ALA A 246 14.27 -23.11 5.46
C ALA A 246 15.74 -22.94 5.04
N VAL A 247 16.06 -23.20 3.76
CA VAL A 247 17.42 -23.01 3.21
C VAL A 247 17.85 -21.56 3.28
N VAL A 248 17.00 -20.61 2.85
CA VAL A 248 17.32 -19.19 2.89
C VAL A 248 17.48 -18.71 4.33
N LYS A 249 16.53 -19.07 5.21
CA LYS A 249 16.55 -18.68 6.62
C LYS A 249 17.80 -19.16 7.37
N LYS A 250 18.38 -20.30 6.98
CA LYS A 250 19.60 -20.84 7.56
C LYS A 250 20.85 -20.04 7.21
N ASN A 251 20.83 -19.33 6.08
CA ASN A 251 22.00 -18.65 5.50
C ASN A 251 21.99 -17.12 5.68
N ILE A 252 20.96 -16.56 6.31
CA ILE A 252 20.78 -15.11 6.48
C ILE A 252 20.54 -14.79 7.96
N THR A 253 20.99 -13.62 8.42
CA THR A 253 20.70 -13.18 9.80
C THR A 253 19.21 -12.99 10.04
N PRO A 254 18.68 -13.15 11.27
CA PRO A 254 17.25 -13.00 11.54
C PRO A 254 16.66 -11.66 11.07
N ILE A 255 17.40 -10.56 11.22
CA ILE A 255 16.95 -9.20 10.82
C ILE A 255 16.92 -9.09 9.30
N GLU A 256 17.97 -9.52 8.61
CA GLU A 256 18.03 -9.52 7.14
C GLU A 256 17.03 -10.51 6.54
N CYS A 257 16.74 -11.62 7.25
CA CYS A 257 15.80 -12.64 6.80
C CYS A 257 14.39 -12.07 6.60
N GLN A 258 13.88 -11.26 7.54
CA GLN A 258 12.55 -10.68 7.41
C GLN A 258 12.48 -9.66 6.28
N SER A 259 13.47 -8.79 6.15
CA SER A 259 13.51 -7.79 5.08
C SER A 259 13.71 -8.45 3.70
N PHE A 260 14.50 -9.51 3.60
CA PHE A 260 14.76 -10.22 2.35
C PHE A 260 13.61 -11.13 1.96
N LEU A 261 13.19 -12.05 2.85
CA LEU A 261 12.11 -13.00 2.58
C LEU A 261 10.70 -12.41 2.67
N GLY A 262 10.56 -11.19 3.18
CA GLY A 262 9.30 -10.45 3.16
C GLY A 262 9.18 -9.47 1.98
N TYR A 263 10.19 -9.40 1.11
CA TYR A 263 10.23 -8.45 0.00
C TYR A 263 9.63 -9.05 -1.27
N ALA A 264 8.56 -8.46 -1.79
CA ALA A 264 7.79 -9.00 -2.91
C ALA A 264 8.63 -9.41 -4.13
N PRO A 265 9.61 -8.63 -4.62
CA PRO A 265 10.45 -9.04 -5.75
C PRO A 265 11.27 -10.31 -5.51
N VAL A 266 11.70 -10.54 -4.26
CA VAL A 266 12.39 -11.78 -3.89
C VAL A 266 11.43 -12.95 -3.93
N LEU A 267 10.22 -12.77 -3.42
CA LEU A 267 9.18 -13.79 -3.44
C LEU A 267 8.74 -14.14 -4.86
N GLU A 268 8.65 -13.15 -5.75
CA GLU A 268 8.40 -13.35 -7.18
C GLU A 268 9.51 -14.19 -7.82
N ALA A 269 10.78 -13.88 -7.55
CA ALA A 269 11.92 -14.64 -8.06
C ALA A 269 11.91 -16.09 -7.55
N ILE A 270 11.57 -16.31 -6.27
CA ILE A 270 11.43 -17.65 -5.70
C ILE A 270 10.28 -18.40 -6.40
N ALA A 271 9.12 -17.77 -6.55
CA ALA A 271 7.96 -18.37 -7.22
C ALA A 271 8.27 -18.77 -8.66
N GLU A 272 8.96 -17.91 -9.42
CA GLU A 272 9.35 -18.20 -10.80
C GLU A 272 10.36 -19.34 -10.88
N HIS A 273 11.32 -19.40 -9.95
CA HIS A 273 12.27 -20.51 -9.87
C HIS A 273 11.55 -21.84 -9.60
N ILE A 274 10.59 -21.88 -8.69
CA ILE A 274 9.80 -23.09 -8.39
C ILE A 274 9.01 -23.53 -9.63
N LYS A 275 8.33 -22.60 -10.34
CA LYS A 275 7.61 -22.89 -11.58
C LYS A 275 8.51 -23.51 -12.64
N THR A 276 9.69 -22.91 -12.86
CA THR A 276 10.65 -23.37 -13.87
C THR A 276 11.18 -24.75 -13.53
N SER A 277 11.49 -25.03 -12.27
CA SER A 277 11.97 -26.33 -11.80
C SER A 277 10.92 -27.43 -11.97
N LYS A 278 9.64 -27.14 -11.68
CA LYS A 278 8.52 -28.07 -11.90
C LYS A 278 8.31 -28.37 -13.39
N ASN A 279 8.37 -27.36 -14.23
CA ASN A 279 8.24 -27.56 -15.67
C ASN A 279 9.36 -28.46 -16.22
N ARG A 280 10.61 -28.30 -15.74
CA ARG A 280 11.73 -29.21 -16.10
C ARG A 280 11.50 -30.64 -15.63
N ALA A 281 11.09 -30.82 -14.37
CA ALA A 281 10.79 -32.15 -13.84
C ALA A 281 9.67 -32.86 -14.61
N LYS A 282 8.62 -32.13 -14.99
CA LYS A 282 7.52 -32.63 -15.82
C LYS A 282 7.98 -32.99 -17.24
N MET A 283 8.83 -32.18 -17.85
CA MET A 283 9.41 -32.50 -19.16
C MET A 283 10.29 -33.76 -19.13
N ILE A 284 11.12 -33.92 -18.09
CA ILE A 284 11.98 -35.10 -17.92
C ILE A 284 11.15 -36.37 -17.69
N SER A 285 10.00 -36.27 -16.98
CA SER A 285 9.12 -37.42 -16.75
C SER A 285 8.27 -37.82 -17.97
N MET A 286 8.26 -37.00 -19.02
CA MET A 286 7.56 -37.26 -20.30
C MET A 286 8.51 -37.81 -21.41
N LEU A 287 9.82 -37.78 -21.16
CA LEU A 287 10.85 -38.40 -21.99
C LEU A 287 11.19 -39.79 -21.49
#